data_01f7d285e3a2924ba71546f230fc87b9
#
_entry.id   01f7d285e3a2924ba71546f230fc87b9
#
_cell.length_a   1.000
_cell.length_b   1.000
_cell.length_c   1.000
_cell.angle_alpha   90.00
_cell.angle_beta   90.00
_cell.angle_gamma   90.00
#
_symmetry.space_group_name_H-M   'P 1'
#
loop_
_entity.id
_entity.type
_entity.pdbx_description
1 polymer ?
#
loop_
_entity_poly.entity_id
_entity_poly.type
_entity_poly.pdbx_seq_one_letter_code
_entity_poly.pdbx_strand_id
1 'polypeptide(L)'
;LVSLDMEVYSEIIGDYGLFKKTVIEKKKSKTVRRNDLKAKPDFEEKLSEISNAVKSSWNPKIYRVDLENPGKTLLHWRGEYYVQEESASIPVKVLDPQPGETILDMCAAPGGKTTQIADEIDNKGLVIANDVSSNRLLSLFK
;
A
#
# COMPACT_ATOMS: atom_id res chain seq x y z
N LEU A 1 2.04 -16.55 20.13
CA LEU A 1 1.00 -15.51 20.01
C LEU A 1 1.05 -14.70 21.30
N VAL A 2 1.64 -13.51 21.25
CA VAL A 2 1.56 -12.55 22.35
C VAL A 2 0.11 -12.07 22.36
N SER A 3 -0.68 -12.45 23.37
CA SER A 3 -1.96 -11.80 23.62
C SER A 3 -1.65 -10.36 23.99
N LEU A 4 -1.86 -9.43 23.06
CA LEU A 4 -1.88 -8.02 23.42
C LEU A 4 -3.02 -7.86 24.41
N ASP A 5 -2.68 -7.52 25.66
CA ASP A 5 -3.68 -7.10 26.62
C ASP A 5 -4.22 -5.74 26.20
N MET A 6 -5.30 -5.78 25.44
CA MET A 6 -5.93 -4.58 24.88
C MET A 6 -6.82 -3.87 25.93
N GLU A 7 -7.01 -4.44 27.12
CA GLU A 7 -7.84 -3.85 28.18
C GLU A 7 -7.23 -2.54 28.70
N VAL A 8 -5.90 -2.36 28.57
CA VAL A 8 -5.21 -1.10 28.87
C VAL A 8 -5.83 0.11 28.13
N TYR A 9 -6.44 -0.12 26.97
CA TYR A 9 -7.06 0.95 26.20
C TYR A 9 -8.53 1.21 26.51
N SER A 10 -9.15 0.41 27.39
CA SER A 10 -10.59 0.50 27.71
C SER A 10 -10.98 1.84 28.34
N GLU A 11 -10.06 2.49 29.07
CA GLU A 11 -10.28 3.78 29.73
C GLU A 11 -10.12 4.98 28.75
N ILE A 12 -9.40 4.77 27.63
CA ILE A 12 -9.05 5.82 26.67
C ILE A 12 -10.01 5.83 25.49
N ILE A 13 -10.54 4.65 25.14
CA ILE A 13 -11.38 4.45 23.95
C ILE A 13 -12.86 4.43 24.34
N GLY A 14 -13.61 5.46 23.93
CA GLY A 14 -15.00 5.65 24.32
C GLY A 14 -15.94 4.47 23.98
N ASP A 15 -15.75 3.80 22.85
CA ASP A 15 -16.43 2.53 22.53
C ASP A 15 -15.41 1.40 22.36
N TYR A 16 -14.94 0.91 23.50
CA TYR A 16 -13.98 -0.19 23.55
C TYR A 16 -14.52 -1.48 22.94
N GLY A 17 -15.83 -1.74 23.05
CA GLY A 17 -16.48 -2.92 22.47
C GLY A 17 -16.38 -2.90 20.93
N LEU A 18 -16.71 -1.78 20.30
CA LEU A 18 -16.59 -1.60 18.86
C LEU A 18 -15.13 -1.64 18.41
N PHE A 19 -14.22 -1.04 19.16
CA PHE A 19 -12.78 -1.08 18.89
C PHE A 19 -12.26 -2.52 18.89
N LYS A 20 -12.53 -3.28 19.96
CA LYS A 20 -12.12 -4.68 20.10
C LYS A 20 -12.65 -5.54 18.95
N LYS A 21 -13.94 -5.39 18.62
CA LYS A 21 -14.56 -6.07 17.49
C LYS A 21 -13.90 -5.72 16.17
N THR A 22 -13.63 -4.43 15.93
CA THR A 22 -13.01 -3.96 14.68
C THR A 22 -11.59 -4.47 14.52
N VAL A 23 -10.79 -4.49 15.59
CA VAL A 23 -9.38 -4.90 15.53
C VAL A 23 -9.21 -6.41 15.47
N ILE A 24 -10.02 -7.17 16.21
CA ILE A 24 -9.87 -8.62 16.34
C ILE A 24 -10.65 -9.38 15.25
N GLU A 25 -11.90 -8.99 15.00
CA GLU A 25 -12.82 -9.76 14.15
C GLU A 25 -12.75 -9.35 12.67
N LYS A 26 -12.31 -8.13 12.37
CA LYS A 26 -12.24 -7.69 10.99
C LYS A 26 -11.09 -8.41 10.28
N LYS A 27 -11.44 -9.39 9.45
CA LYS A 27 -10.52 -9.97 8.48
C LYS A 27 -9.90 -8.80 7.69
N LYS A 28 -8.59 -8.54 7.88
CA LYS A 28 -7.90 -7.49 7.13
C LYS A 28 -8.01 -7.81 5.65
N SER A 29 -8.87 -7.10 4.93
CA SER A 29 -8.90 -7.17 3.48
C SER A 29 -7.53 -6.71 2.99
N LYS A 30 -6.91 -7.51 2.13
CA LYS A 30 -5.64 -7.12 1.51
C LYS A 30 -5.93 -6.08 0.45
N THR A 31 -5.01 -5.15 0.30
CA THR A 31 -5.12 -4.11 -0.71
C THR A 31 -3.89 -4.08 -1.60
N VAL A 32 -4.11 -3.72 -2.85
CA VAL A 32 -3.07 -3.53 -3.86
C VAL A 32 -3.23 -2.14 -4.46
N ARG A 33 -2.11 -1.47 -4.73
CA ARG A 33 -2.07 -0.20 -5.43
C ARG A 33 -1.60 -0.43 -6.85
N ARG A 34 -2.44 -0.06 -7.82
CA ARG A 34 -2.08 -0.04 -9.24
C ARG A 34 -0.84 0.84 -9.43
N ASN A 35 0.07 0.40 -10.26
CA ASN A 35 1.27 1.14 -10.68
C ASN A 35 1.06 1.60 -12.12
N ASP A 36 0.68 2.87 -12.31
CA ASP A 36 0.35 3.40 -13.63
C ASP A 36 1.55 3.44 -14.58
N LEU A 37 2.78 3.43 -14.04
CA LEU A 37 4.01 3.35 -14.85
C LEU A 37 4.19 1.98 -15.54
N LYS A 38 3.54 0.92 -15.02
CA LYS A 38 3.71 -0.46 -15.51
C LYS A 38 2.41 -1.17 -15.83
N ALA A 39 1.30 -0.73 -15.26
CA ALA A 39 0.00 -1.35 -15.48
C ALA A 39 -0.43 -1.21 -16.94
N LYS A 40 -0.87 -2.33 -17.53
CA LYS A 40 -1.40 -2.35 -18.88
C LYS A 40 -2.84 -1.88 -18.93
N PRO A 41 -3.36 -1.51 -20.11
CA PRO A 41 -4.76 -1.08 -20.24
C PRO A 41 -5.78 -2.13 -19.76
N ASP A 42 -5.47 -3.39 -19.86
CA ASP A 42 -6.28 -4.54 -19.45
C ASP A 42 -6.11 -4.94 -17.97
N PHE A 43 -5.44 -4.09 -17.16
CA PHE A 43 -5.14 -4.37 -15.74
C PHE A 43 -6.39 -4.70 -14.91
N GLU A 44 -7.44 -3.88 -15.03
CA GLU A 44 -8.67 -4.07 -14.23
C GLU A 44 -9.41 -5.36 -14.61
N GLU A 45 -9.45 -5.68 -15.89
CA GLU A 45 -10.01 -6.94 -16.38
C GLU A 45 -9.26 -8.14 -15.78
N LYS A 46 -7.95 -8.16 -15.92
CA LYS A 46 -7.10 -9.23 -15.38
C LYS A 46 -7.13 -9.33 -13.87
N LEU A 47 -7.26 -8.21 -13.16
CA LEU A 47 -7.40 -8.23 -11.72
C LEU A 47 -8.75 -8.85 -11.32
N SER A 48 -9.82 -8.56 -12.07
CA SER A 48 -11.16 -9.12 -11.83
C SER A 48 -11.27 -10.61 -12.15
N GLU A 49 -10.44 -11.14 -13.06
CA GLU A 49 -10.35 -12.56 -13.35
C GLU A 49 -9.81 -13.39 -12.16
N ILE A 50 -8.95 -12.80 -11.35
CA ILE A 50 -8.24 -13.49 -10.24
C ILE A 50 -8.76 -13.12 -8.86
N SER A 51 -9.62 -12.10 -8.72
CA SER A 51 -10.09 -11.59 -7.43
C SER A 51 -11.38 -10.81 -7.57
N ASN A 52 -12.23 -10.84 -6.54
CA ASN A 52 -13.32 -9.87 -6.38
C ASN A 52 -12.74 -8.52 -5.94
N ALA A 53 -12.15 -7.80 -6.89
CA ALA A 53 -11.50 -6.54 -6.64
C ALA A 53 -12.49 -5.40 -6.50
N VAL A 54 -12.41 -4.65 -5.39
CA VAL A 54 -13.25 -3.47 -5.15
C VAL A 54 -12.36 -2.24 -5.06
N LYS A 55 -12.60 -1.28 -5.95
CA LYS A 55 -11.88 0.00 -5.96
C LYS A 55 -12.16 0.81 -4.70
N SER A 56 -11.14 1.44 -4.13
CA SER A 56 -11.29 2.36 -3.00
C SER A 56 -12.12 3.58 -3.40
N SER A 57 -12.94 4.08 -2.46
CA SER A 57 -13.79 5.26 -2.69
C SER A 57 -13.01 6.58 -2.74
N TRP A 58 -11.83 6.65 -2.14
CA TRP A 58 -11.03 7.88 -2.04
C TRP A 58 -9.72 7.84 -2.82
N ASN A 59 -9.21 6.66 -3.17
CA ASN A 59 -8.01 6.50 -4.00
C ASN A 59 -8.25 5.52 -5.13
N PRO A 60 -8.47 6.02 -6.38
CA PRO A 60 -8.84 5.18 -7.52
C PRO A 60 -7.75 4.19 -7.95
N LYS A 61 -6.51 4.35 -7.47
CA LYS A 61 -5.42 3.41 -7.73
C LYS A 61 -5.40 2.23 -6.77
N ILE A 62 -6.20 2.25 -5.68
CA ILE A 62 -6.23 1.19 -4.67
C ILE A 62 -7.43 0.27 -4.86
N TYR A 63 -7.17 -1.02 -4.78
CA TYR A 63 -8.16 -2.08 -4.87
C TYR A 63 -8.07 -2.98 -3.65
N ARG A 64 -9.22 -3.23 -3.00
CA ARG A 64 -9.36 -4.30 -2.01
C ARG A 64 -9.55 -5.61 -2.76
N VAL A 65 -8.77 -6.61 -2.37
CA VAL A 65 -8.75 -7.92 -3.03
C VAL A 65 -8.96 -9.04 -2.03
N ASP A 66 -9.58 -10.12 -2.48
CA ASP A 66 -9.80 -11.33 -1.69
C ASP A 66 -8.72 -12.40 -1.89
N LEU A 67 -7.59 -12.02 -2.48
CA LEU A 67 -6.46 -12.90 -2.72
C LEU A 67 -5.77 -13.31 -1.42
N GLU A 68 -5.52 -14.61 -1.26
CA GLU A 68 -4.76 -15.11 -0.12
C GLU A 68 -3.32 -14.58 -0.11
N ASN A 69 -2.67 -14.55 -1.27
CA ASN A 69 -1.29 -14.11 -1.43
C ASN A 69 -1.13 -13.19 -2.65
N PRO A 70 -1.51 -11.89 -2.54
CA PRO A 70 -1.43 -10.97 -3.68
C PRO A 70 -0.01 -10.79 -4.22
N GLY A 71 1.03 -10.98 -3.39
CA GLY A 71 2.43 -10.95 -3.81
C GLY A 71 2.87 -12.12 -4.70
N LYS A 72 2.03 -13.14 -4.92
CA LYS A 72 2.36 -14.32 -5.74
C LYS A 72 1.65 -14.35 -7.09
N THR A 73 1.01 -13.27 -7.51
CA THR A 73 0.32 -13.20 -8.79
C THR A 73 1.25 -12.75 -9.92
N LEU A 74 0.90 -13.08 -11.16
CA LEU A 74 1.63 -12.63 -12.34
C LEU A 74 1.61 -11.10 -12.47
N LEU A 75 0.48 -10.44 -12.13
CA LEU A 75 0.37 -8.99 -12.16
C LEU A 75 1.35 -8.33 -11.18
N HIS A 76 1.52 -8.91 -9.99
CA HIS A 76 2.54 -8.43 -9.03
C HIS A 76 3.96 -8.63 -9.55
N TRP A 77 4.26 -9.79 -10.11
CA TRP A 77 5.57 -10.10 -10.67
C TRP A 77 5.96 -9.17 -11.82
N ARG A 78 4.97 -8.72 -12.60
CA ARG A 78 5.16 -7.73 -13.67
C ARG A 78 5.21 -6.30 -13.16
N GLY A 79 5.02 -6.09 -11.87
CA GLY A 79 5.02 -4.78 -11.23
C GLY A 79 3.81 -3.93 -11.57
N GLU A 80 2.71 -4.52 -12.08
CA GLU A 80 1.49 -3.78 -12.45
C GLU A 80 0.74 -3.28 -11.22
N TYR A 81 0.99 -3.88 -10.04
CA TYR A 81 0.56 -3.35 -8.75
C TYR A 81 1.59 -3.60 -7.65
N TYR A 82 1.49 -2.83 -6.59
CA TYR A 82 2.23 -2.99 -5.34
C TYR A 82 1.27 -3.44 -4.23
N VAL A 83 1.68 -4.41 -3.40
CA VAL A 83 0.89 -4.82 -2.21
C VAL A 83 1.11 -3.77 -1.14
N GLN A 84 0.09 -2.96 -0.86
CA GLN A 84 0.16 -1.84 0.06
C GLN A 84 -1.14 -1.70 0.83
N GLU A 85 -1.06 -1.49 2.13
CA GLU A 85 -2.24 -1.14 2.92
C GLU A 85 -2.80 0.22 2.47
N GLU A 86 -4.12 0.32 2.41
CA GLU A 86 -4.81 1.51 1.92
C GLU A 86 -4.39 2.77 2.70
N SER A 87 -4.32 2.67 4.03
CA SER A 87 -3.87 3.76 4.90
C SER A 87 -2.41 4.18 4.67
N ALA A 88 -1.54 3.25 4.26
CA ALA A 88 -0.15 3.54 3.99
C ALA A 88 0.06 4.42 2.74
N SER A 89 -0.96 4.58 1.90
CA SER A 89 -0.93 5.46 0.73
C SER A 89 -1.29 6.92 1.03
N ILE A 90 -1.91 7.19 2.19
CA ILE A 90 -2.38 8.53 2.59
C ILE A 90 -1.24 9.55 2.62
N PRO A 91 -0.07 9.28 3.22
CA PRO A 91 0.99 10.29 3.30
C PRO A 91 1.43 10.83 1.94
N VAL A 92 1.49 9.99 0.91
CA VAL A 92 1.87 10.42 -0.44
C VAL A 92 0.76 11.23 -1.09
N LYS A 93 -0.51 10.89 -0.83
CA LYS A 93 -1.65 11.70 -1.30
C LYS A 93 -1.72 13.07 -0.64
N VAL A 94 -1.34 13.16 0.64
CA VAL A 94 -1.26 14.45 1.36
C VAL A 94 -0.06 15.28 0.88
N LEU A 95 1.07 14.61 0.56
CA LEU A 95 2.25 15.25 -0.02
C LEU A 95 1.94 15.88 -1.37
N ASP A 96 1.05 15.27 -2.16
CA ASP A 96 0.65 15.68 -3.50
C ASP A 96 1.84 15.99 -4.43
N PRO A 97 2.75 15.02 -4.62
CA PRO A 97 4.00 15.26 -5.34
C PRO A 97 3.72 15.56 -6.83
N GLN A 98 4.45 16.56 -7.36
CA GLN A 98 4.26 17.03 -8.73
C GLN A 98 5.42 16.61 -9.65
N PRO A 99 5.16 16.36 -10.94
CA PRO A 99 6.22 16.11 -11.93
C PRO A 99 7.29 17.21 -11.92
N GLY A 100 8.56 16.80 -11.93
CA GLY A 100 9.73 17.70 -11.90
C GLY A 100 10.30 17.94 -10.49
N GLU A 101 9.62 17.51 -9.44
CA GLU A 101 10.10 17.68 -8.07
C GLU A 101 11.25 16.73 -7.71
N THR A 102 12.05 17.17 -6.72
CA THR A 102 13.03 16.32 -6.02
C THR A 102 12.49 16.01 -4.62
N ILE A 103 12.26 14.73 -4.34
CA ILE A 103 11.60 14.26 -3.13
C ILE A 103 12.51 13.29 -2.38
N LEU A 104 12.65 13.49 -1.07
CA LEU A 104 13.39 12.60 -0.18
C LEU A 104 12.41 11.72 0.62
N ASP A 105 12.49 10.41 0.41
CA ASP A 105 11.86 9.42 1.28
C ASP A 105 12.88 8.91 2.30
N MET A 106 12.78 9.41 3.54
CA MET A 106 13.74 9.10 4.62
C MET A 106 13.56 7.70 5.23
N CYS A 107 12.43 7.03 4.98
CA CYS A 107 12.10 5.70 5.49
C CYS A 107 11.55 4.83 4.36
N ALA A 108 12.36 4.68 3.30
CA ALA A 108 11.93 4.20 2.00
C ALA A 108 11.52 2.72 1.97
N ALA A 109 12.24 1.87 2.70
CA ALA A 109 12.02 0.43 2.62
C ALA A 109 10.69 -0.02 3.29
N PRO A 110 9.97 -0.95 2.70
CA PRO A 110 10.29 -1.78 1.53
C PRO A 110 9.93 -1.17 0.16
N GLY A 111 9.54 0.11 0.07
CA GLY A 111 9.31 0.78 -1.21
C GLY A 111 7.88 1.23 -1.49
N GLY A 112 6.94 0.96 -0.60
CA GLY A 112 5.52 1.27 -0.86
C GLY A 112 5.24 2.75 -1.14
N LYS A 113 5.80 3.67 -0.35
CA LYS A 113 5.66 5.10 -0.54
C LYS A 113 6.60 5.63 -1.63
N THR A 114 7.85 5.16 -1.66
CA THR A 114 8.83 5.53 -2.69
C THR A 114 8.31 5.26 -4.10
N THR A 115 7.77 4.06 -4.34
CA THR A 115 7.22 3.69 -5.65
C THR A 115 5.90 4.41 -5.94
N GLN A 116 5.14 4.78 -4.91
CA GLN A 116 3.95 5.60 -5.08
C GLN A 116 4.32 7.03 -5.50
N ILE A 117 5.34 7.63 -4.88
CA ILE A 117 5.83 8.96 -5.27
C ILE A 117 6.26 8.94 -6.74
N ALA A 118 7.08 7.95 -7.15
CA ALA A 118 7.53 7.83 -8.54
C ALA A 118 6.35 7.70 -9.54
N ASP A 119 5.31 6.97 -9.16
CA ASP A 119 4.08 6.82 -9.94
C ASP A 119 3.26 8.13 -10.01
N GLU A 120 3.15 8.88 -8.90
CA GLU A 120 2.39 10.15 -8.90
C GLU A 120 3.09 11.26 -9.70
N ILE A 121 4.44 11.30 -9.69
CA ILE A 121 5.20 12.25 -10.52
C ILE A 121 5.40 11.79 -11.97
N ASP A 122 4.74 10.71 -12.39
CA ASP A 122 4.85 10.13 -13.75
C ASP A 122 6.32 9.83 -14.15
N ASN A 123 7.13 9.41 -13.17
CA ASN A 123 8.59 9.21 -13.31
C ASN A 123 9.33 10.44 -13.88
N LYS A 124 8.78 11.64 -13.70
CA LYS A 124 9.35 12.93 -14.10
C LYS A 124 9.81 13.69 -12.88
N GLY A 125 11.07 13.50 -12.45
CA GLY A 125 11.64 14.09 -11.26
C GLY A 125 12.72 13.22 -10.65
N LEU A 126 13.02 13.45 -9.37
CA LEU A 126 14.01 12.68 -8.63
C LEU A 126 13.42 12.22 -7.29
N VAL A 127 13.41 10.92 -7.05
CA VAL A 127 13.09 10.36 -5.72
C VAL A 127 14.36 9.81 -5.09
N ILE A 128 14.77 10.41 -3.98
CA ILE A 128 15.92 9.97 -3.19
C ILE A 128 15.39 9.07 -2.08
N ALA A 129 15.69 7.77 -2.18
CA ALA A 129 15.24 6.77 -1.22
C ALA A 129 16.34 6.47 -0.19
N ASN A 130 16.07 6.72 1.08
CA ASN A 130 16.95 6.41 2.19
C ASN A 130 16.26 5.49 3.20
N ASP A 131 17.00 4.58 3.81
CA ASP A 131 16.53 3.77 4.94
C ASP A 131 17.70 3.42 5.85
N VAL A 132 17.46 3.33 7.14
CA VAL A 132 18.48 2.95 8.14
C VAL A 132 19.02 1.53 7.92
N SER A 133 18.23 0.66 7.30
CA SER A 133 18.57 -0.75 7.05
C SER A 133 18.91 -0.99 5.58
N SER A 134 20.20 -1.15 5.28
CA SER A 134 20.67 -1.51 3.94
C SER A 134 20.07 -2.83 3.43
N ASN A 135 19.85 -3.81 4.31
CA ASN A 135 19.21 -5.07 3.94
C ASN A 135 17.75 -4.87 3.47
N ARG A 136 17.02 -3.95 4.08
CA ARG A 136 15.66 -3.63 3.66
C ARG A 136 15.64 -2.86 2.34
N LEU A 137 16.64 -2.01 2.07
CA LEU A 137 16.77 -1.31 0.80
C LEU A 137 16.91 -2.26 -0.40
N LEU A 138 17.46 -3.46 -0.21
CA LEU A 138 17.55 -4.46 -1.28
C LEU A 138 16.17 -4.84 -1.86
N SER A 139 15.09 -4.66 -1.09
CA SER A 139 13.73 -4.90 -1.59
C SER A 139 13.26 -3.88 -2.63
N LEU A 140 13.87 -2.68 -2.67
CA LEU A 140 13.56 -1.63 -3.66
C LEU A 140 14.14 -1.94 -5.04
N PHE A 141 15.13 -2.83 -5.13
CA PHE A 141 15.81 -3.18 -6.38
C PHE A 141 15.25 -4.43 -7.05
N LYS A 142 14.20 -5.00 -6.51
CA LYS A 142 13.51 -6.17 -7.07
C LYS A 142 12.30 -5.73 -7.87
#